data_1210c4e425b907810905661c2efbaf0e
#
_entry.id   1210c4e425b907810905661c2efbaf0e
#
_cell.length_a   1.000
_cell.length_b   1.000
_cell.length_c   1.000
_cell.angle_alpha   90.00
_cell.angle_beta   90.00
_cell.angle_gamma   90.00
#
_symmetry.space_group_name_H-M   'P 1'
#
loop_
_entity.id
_entity.type
_entity.pdbx_description
1 polymer ?
#
loop_
_entity_poly.entity_id
_entity_poly.type
_entity_poly.pdbx_seq_one_letter_code
_entity_poly.pdbx_strand_id
1 'polypeptide(L)'
;HRIYLSAEPFSVPFAAHGATKRGPFVLHENHAAEDSLKPAGTPVHAMADGTVSFSGPMGGYGWLVIIDHPQANLYSLYGHLSPSRWRIDPGPVEKGALIGYLGDPDENGGSAEHPLRTHLHFGVRAGQRADYPGDGPWRWQAGWIKPCPQDVGWLQPSLVITNQEIPAGGFPGPAGGFLARWWIELLFGGLYLFGGLCTLVFAIKKDKPFVLVLYGGMLLAAGWYFHSDGWRMSYALFAMAILMAALGVYRTIRRFSESGL
;
A
#
# COMPACT_ATOMS: atom_id res chain seq x y z
N HIS A 1 -15.60 -11.54 18.84
CA HIS A 1 -16.19 -12.69 18.11
C HIS A 1 -17.54 -12.36 17.47
N ARG A 2 -18.42 -11.61 18.12
CA ARG A 2 -19.77 -11.26 17.61
C ARG A 2 -19.85 -9.95 16.83
N ILE A 3 -18.82 -9.11 16.83
CA ILE A 3 -18.84 -7.84 16.11
C ILE A 3 -18.93 -8.05 14.59
N TYR A 4 -18.37 -9.15 14.10
CA TYR A 4 -18.43 -9.54 12.70
C TYR A 4 -19.67 -10.31 12.30
N LEU A 5 -20.25 -11.05 13.25
CA LEU A 5 -21.39 -11.91 13.00
C LEU A 5 -22.73 -11.22 13.27
N SER A 6 -22.75 -9.89 13.45
CA SER A 6 -24.01 -9.19 13.42
C SER A 6 -24.61 -9.30 12.02
N ALA A 7 -25.88 -9.67 11.94
CA ALA A 7 -26.62 -9.82 10.68
C ALA A 7 -26.80 -8.50 9.90
N GLU A 8 -26.10 -7.45 10.28
CA GLU A 8 -26.11 -6.18 9.58
C GLU A 8 -25.11 -6.20 8.43
N PRO A 9 -25.51 -5.76 7.23
CA PRO A 9 -24.63 -5.69 6.09
C PRO A 9 -23.43 -4.77 6.39
N PHE A 10 -22.27 -5.14 5.88
CA PHE A 10 -21.08 -4.28 5.95
C PHE A 10 -21.38 -2.96 5.27
N SER A 11 -20.96 -1.85 5.87
CA SER A 11 -21.11 -0.53 5.29
C SER A 11 -20.23 -0.34 4.06
N VAL A 12 -19.04 -0.95 4.06
CA VAL A 12 -18.16 -1.08 2.90
C VAL A 12 -17.65 -2.52 2.85
N PRO A 13 -18.06 -3.31 1.86
CA PRO A 13 -17.65 -4.69 1.74
C PRO A 13 -16.20 -4.82 1.25
N PHE A 14 -15.64 -6.03 1.41
CA PHE A 14 -14.35 -6.42 0.85
C PHE A 14 -14.35 -6.26 -0.68
N ALA A 15 -13.23 -5.78 -1.23
CA ALA A 15 -13.02 -5.48 -2.65
C ALA A 15 -13.99 -4.45 -3.25
N ALA A 16 -14.73 -3.69 -2.41
CA ALA A 16 -15.52 -2.58 -2.89
C ALA A 16 -14.62 -1.57 -3.64
N HIS A 17 -15.07 -1.15 -4.81
CA HIS A 17 -14.37 -0.12 -5.60
C HIS A 17 -14.79 1.26 -5.14
N GLY A 18 -13.83 2.11 -4.81
CA GLY A 18 -14.07 3.45 -4.31
C GLY A 18 -13.09 4.48 -4.86
N ALA A 19 -13.39 5.74 -4.61
CA ALA A 19 -12.53 6.87 -4.93
C ALA A 19 -12.01 7.50 -3.65
N THR A 20 -10.69 7.49 -3.46
CA THR A 20 -10.03 8.16 -2.34
C THR A 20 -9.39 9.46 -2.79
N LYS A 21 -9.54 10.52 -1.99
CA LYS A 21 -8.85 11.80 -2.25
C LYS A 21 -7.49 11.80 -1.54
N ARG A 22 -6.43 12.07 -2.32
CA ARG A 22 -5.09 12.34 -1.78
C ARG A 22 -4.58 13.67 -2.34
N GLY A 23 -4.79 14.74 -1.59
CA GLY A 23 -4.54 16.10 -2.07
C GLY A 23 -5.43 16.44 -3.27
N PRO A 24 -4.89 16.94 -4.40
CA PRO A 24 -5.67 17.27 -5.61
C PRO A 24 -6.07 16.03 -6.45
N PHE A 25 -5.58 14.84 -6.09
CA PHE A 25 -5.80 13.62 -6.88
C PHE A 25 -6.95 12.79 -6.34
N VAL A 26 -7.74 12.25 -7.27
CA VAL A 26 -8.74 11.21 -6.98
C VAL A 26 -8.15 9.88 -7.45
N LEU A 27 -7.99 8.94 -6.51
CA LEU A 27 -7.49 7.60 -6.80
C LEU A 27 -8.66 6.62 -6.75
N HIS A 28 -8.77 5.79 -7.76
CA HIS A 28 -9.67 4.64 -7.72
C HIS A 28 -8.93 3.46 -7.11
N GLU A 29 -9.44 2.96 -6.01
CA GLU A 29 -8.81 1.93 -5.19
C GLU A 29 -9.85 0.90 -4.76
N ASN A 30 -9.39 -0.28 -4.38
CA ASN A 30 -10.21 -1.38 -3.86
C ASN A 30 -10.04 -1.48 -2.36
N HIS A 31 -11.12 -1.76 -1.65
CA HIS A 31 -11.15 -1.91 -0.20
C HIS A 31 -10.53 -3.25 0.23
N ALA A 32 -9.47 -3.22 1.02
CA ALA A 32 -8.72 -4.40 1.46
C ALA A 32 -9.24 -4.96 2.82
N ALA A 33 -10.47 -4.67 3.16
CA ALA A 33 -11.08 -4.99 4.45
C ALA A 33 -12.61 -5.06 4.34
N GLU A 34 -13.29 -5.28 5.46
CA GLU A 34 -14.72 -5.08 5.64
C GLU A 34 -14.96 -4.05 6.74
N ASP A 35 -15.82 -3.05 6.46
CA ASP A 35 -16.17 -2.03 7.44
C ASP A 35 -17.49 -2.36 8.12
N SER A 36 -17.51 -2.31 9.45
CA SER A 36 -18.70 -2.55 10.27
C SER A 36 -19.03 -1.31 11.10
N LEU A 37 -20.18 -0.69 10.82
CA LEU A 37 -20.64 0.48 11.56
C LEU A 37 -21.11 0.08 12.96
N LYS A 38 -20.48 0.67 13.96
CA LYS A 38 -20.83 0.51 15.38
C LYS A 38 -20.59 1.84 16.11
N PRO A 39 -21.25 2.07 17.26
CA PRO A 39 -21.00 3.27 18.05
C PRO A 39 -19.57 3.38 18.56
N ALA A 40 -19.09 4.61 18.76
CA ALA A 40 -17.84 4.86 19.47
C ALA A 40 -17.86 4.20 20.86
N GLY A 41 -16.70 3.73 21.32
CA GLY A 41 -16.57 2.98 22.55
C GLY A 41 -17.04 1.52 22.48
N THR A 42 -17.47 1.01 21.31
CA THR A 42 -17.74 -0.41 21.13
C THR A 42 -16.46 -1.21 21.35
N PRO A 43 -16.45 -2.24 22.22
CA PRO A 43 -15.27 -3.07 22.45
C PRO A 43 -14.94 -3.92 21.23
N VAL A 44 -13.65 -4.04 20.92
CA VAL A 44 -13.11 -4.83 19.82
C VAL A 44 -12.26 -5.95 20.39
N HIS A 45 -12.44 -7.16 19.87
CA HIS A 45 -11.82 -8.37 20.38
C HIS A 45 -10.99 -9.07 19.30
N ALA A 46 -9.92 -9.77 19.74
CA ALA A 46 -9.09 -10.58 18.86
C ALA A 46 -9.88 -11.72 18.20
N MET A 47 -9.73 -11.90 16.90
CA MET A 47 -10.45 -12.96 16.17
C MET A 47 -9.94 -14.37 16.47
N ALA A 48 -8.68 -14.52 16.84
CA ALA A 48 -7.99 -15.79 17.11
C ALA A 48 -6.78 -15.56 18.02
N ASP A 49 -6.20 -16.63 18.54
CA ASP A 49 -4.94 -16.62 19.26
C ASP A 49 -3.82 -16.09 18.35
N GLY A 50 -2.88 -15.35 18.91
CA GLY A 50 -1.77 -14.80 18.14
C GLY A 50 -0.82 -13.93 18.96
N THR A 51 -0.12 -13.07 18.25
CA THR A 51 0.79 -12.07 18.84
C THR A 51 0.47 -10.71 18.27
N VAL A 52 0.17 -9.74 19.13
CA VAL A 52 0.05 -8.34 18.73
C VAL A 52 1.41 -7.86 18.27
N SER A 53 1.61 -7.74 16.97
CA SER A 53 2.87 -7.31 16.35
C SER A 53 2.93 -5.81 16.09
N PHE A 54 1.80 -5.13 16.21
CA PHE A 54 1.71 -3.68 16.16
C PHE A 54 0.49 -3.21 16.96
N SER A 55 0.69 -2.20 17.80
CA SER A 55 -0.38 -1.43 18.44
C SER A 55 0.11 0.00 18.53
N GLY A 56 -0.49 0.90 17.75
CA GLY A 56 0.04 2.27 17.66
C GLY A 56 -0.80 3.22 16.81
N PRO A 57 -0.50 4.52 16.89
CA PRO A 57 -1.15 5.53 16.05
C PRO A 57 -0.76 5.32 14.59
N MET A 58 -1.72 5.45 13.69
CA MET A 58 -1.52 5.30 12.25
C MET A 58 -2.40 6.30 11.50
N GLY A 59 -1.77 7.06 10.59
CA GLY A 59 -2.45 8.04 9.77
C GLY A 59 -3.62 7.44 8.99
N GLY A 60 -4.80 8.05 9.10
CA GLY A 60 -6.04 7.56 8.51
C GLY A 60 -6.76 6.47 9.28
N TYR A 61 -6.14 5.91 10.35
CA TYR A 61 -6.72 4.85 11.18
C TYR A 61 -7.00 5.25 12.63
N GLY A 62 -6.51 6.40 13.09
CA GLY A 62 -6.50 6.71 14.52
C GLY A 62 -5.52 5.77 15.22
N TRP A 63 -6.02 4.79 15.97
CA TRP A 63 -5.20 3.69 16.50
C TRP A 63 -5.43 2.41 15.70
N LEU A 64 -4.33 1.73 15.39
CA LEU A 64 -4.29 0.49 14.62
C LEU A 64 -3.70 -0.64 15.46
N VAL A 65 -4.33 -1.81 15.43
CA VAL A 65 -3.80 -3.04 16.00
C VAL A 65 -3.63 -4.09 14.91
N ILE A 66 -2.46 -4.76 14.89
CA ILE A 66 -2.19 -5.93 14.04
C ILE A 66 -1.88 -7.11 14.93
N ILE A 67 -2.51 -8.24 14.63
CA ILE A 67 -2.25 -9.51 15.31
C ILE A 67 -1.78 -10.52 14.27
N ASP A 68 -0.56 -11.01 14.43
CA ASP A 68 -0.05 -12.14 13.66
C ASP A 68 -0.58 -13.45 14.25
N HIS A 69 -1.03 -14.35 13.38
CA HIS A 69 -1.55 -15.68 13.70
C HIS A 69 -0.67 -16.76 13.04
N PRO A 70 0.50 -17.11 13.64
CA PRO A 70 1.50 -17.95 12.98
C PRO A 70 0.98 -19.34 12.58
N GLN A 71 0.08 -19.94 13.37
CA GLN A 71 -0.48 -21.26 13.09
C GLN A 71 -1.30 -21.29 11.80
N ALA A 72 -1.91 -20.16 11.45
CA ALA A 72 -2.72 -20.00 10.25
C ALA A 72 -1.97 -19.32 9.10
N ASN A 73 -0.74 -18.88 9.34
CA ASN A 73 0.06 -18.07 8.41
C ASN A 73 -0.74 -16.89 7.84
N LEU A 74 -1.36 -16.12 8.74
CA LEU A 74 -2.07 -14.88 8.39
C LEU A 74 -1.93 -13.85 9.51
N TYR A 75 -2.28 -12.61 9.22
CA TYR A 75 -2.50 -11.58 10.24
C TYR A 75 -3.85 -10.90 10.08
N SER A 76 -4.35 -10.35 11.19
CA SER A 76 -5.55 -9.54 11.25
C SER A 76 -5.23 -8.09 11.57
N LEU A 77 -6.00 -7.17 10.97
CA LEU A 77 -5.87 -5.72 11.07
C LEU A 77 -7.15 -5.12 11.64
N TYR A 78 -7.04 -4.30 12.67
CA TYR A 78 -8.13 -3.63 13.35
C TYR A 78 -7.88 -2.13 13.35
N GLY A 79 -8.56 -1.41 12.46
CA GLY A 79 -8.44 0.03 12.31
C GLY A 79 -9.55 0.82 12.97
N HIS A 80 -9.35 2.12 13.08
CA HIS A 80 -10.27 3.10 13.65
C HIS A 80 -10.55 2.92 15.14
N LEU A 81 -9.55 2.35 15.86
CA LEU A 81 -9.62 2.25 17.30
C LEU A 81 -9.32 3.61 17.96
N SER A 82 -9.76 3.75 19.21
CA SER A 82 -9.54 4.94 20.00
C SER A 82 -8.13 5.05 20.52
N PRO A 83 -7.41 6.15 20.29
CA PRO A 83 -6.15 6.44 20.96
C PRO A 83 -6.31 6.91 22.41
N SER A 84 -7.51 7.34 22.81
CA SER A 84 -7.79 7.88 24.14
C SER A 84 -8.31 6.84 25.15
N ARG A 85 -8.90 5.71 24.65
CA ARG A 85 -9.39 4.61 25.49
C ARG A 85 -8.30 3.55 25.69
N TRP A 86 -8.57 2.60 26.61
CA TRP A 86 -7.67 1.47 26.83
C TRP A 86 -7.49 0.66 25.52
N ARG A 87 -6.30 0.21 25.29
CA ARG A 87 -5.86 -0.60 24.15
C ARG A 87 -4.74 -1.55 24.53
N ILE A 88 -4.64 -2.66 23.80
CA ILE A 88 -3.66 -3.69 24.05
C ILE A 88 -2.25 -3.24 23.64
N ASP A 89 -1.24 -3.64 24.40
CA ASP A 89 0.17 -3.53 24.04
C ASP A 89 0.62 -4.70 23.16
N PRO A 90 1.76 -4.58 22.44
CA PRO A 90 2.39 -5.70 21.74
C PRO A 90 2.69 -6.88 22.66
N GLY A 91 2.41 -8.11 22.19
CA GLY A 91 2.61 -9.34 22.96
C GLY A 91 1.59 -10.42 22.63
N PRO A 92 1.62 -11.56 23.34
CA PRO A 92 0.68 -12.66 23.13
C PRO A 92 -0.76 -12.22 23.43
N VAL A 93 -1.70 -12.74 22.64
CA VAL A 93 -3.12 -12.48 22.80
C VAL A 93 -3.94 -13.73 22.52
N GLU A 94 -4.96 -13.97 23.33
CA GLU A 94 -5.90 -15.09 23.16
C GLU A 94 -7.11 -14.67 22.33
N LYS A 95 -7.71 -15.61 21.64
CA LYS A 95 -8.99 -15.42 20.93
C LYS A 95 -10.06 -14.85 21.85
N GLY A 96 -10.71 -13.78 21.41
CA GLY A 96 -11.77 -13.13 22.16
C GLY A 96 -11.28 -12.18 23.26
N ALA A 97 -9.97 -12.03 23.45
CA ALA A 97 -9.42 -11.00 24.33
C ALA A 97 -9.78 -9.61 23.83
N LEU A 98 -10.08 -8.69 24.75
CA LEU A 98 -10.28 -7.28 24.43
C LEU A 98 -8.95 -6.69 23.89
N ILE A 99 -9.00 -5.98 22.76
CA ILE A 99 -7.83 -5.34 22.16
C ILE A 99 -7.93 -3.83 22.07
N GLY A 100 -9.10 -3.26 22.25
CA GLY A 100 -9.36 -1.82 22.26
C GLY A 100 -10.83 -1.51 22.09
N TYR A 101 -11.10 -0.26 21.80
CA TYR A 101 -12.45 0.26 21.60
C TYR A 101 -12.48 1.10 20.32
N LEU A 102 -13.63 1.17 19.65
CA LEU A 102 -13.80 2.08 18.51
C LEU A 102 -13.67 3.54 18.94
N GLY A 103 -12.96 4.31 18.14
CA GLY A 103 -12.73 5.74 18.37
C GLY A 103 -13.92 6.62 18.04
N ASP A 104 -13.93 7.79 18.63
CA ASP A 104 -14.88 8.85 18.26
C ASP A 104 -14.56 9.41 16.85
N PRO A 105 -15.50 10.07 16.18
CA PRO A 105 -15.34 10.52 14.78
C PRO A 105 -14.14 11.46 14.52
N ASP A 106 -13.64 12.15 15.53
CA ASP A 106 -12.53 13.09 15.49
C ASP A 106 -11.17 12.49 15.89
N GLU A 107 -11.16 11.26 16.42
CA GLU A 107 -9.93 10.58 16.85
C GLU A 107 -9.64 9.25 16.11
N ASN A 108 -10.61 8.70 15.40
CA ASN A 108 -10.54 7.39 14.73
C ASN A 108 -9.86 7.42 13.35
N GLY A 109 -9.06 8.44 13.08
CA GLY A 109 -8.45 8.72 11.77
C GLY A 109 -9.10 9.91 11.06
N GLY A 110 -10.22 10.42 11.58
CA GLY A 110 -10.80 11.71 11.25
C GLY A 110 -10.16 12.85 12.05
N SER A 111 -10.67 14.06 11.85
CA SER A 111 -10.34 15.24 12.65
C SER A 111 -11.64 16.00 13.03
N ALA A 112 -11.52 17.00 13.88
CA ALA A 112 -12.67 17.86 14.25
C ALA A 112 -13.28 18.54 13.02
N GLU A 113 -12.45 18.93 12.02
CA GLU A 113 -12.90 19.56 10.77
C GLU A 113 -13.41 18.53 9.74
N HIS A 114 -12.90 17.29 9.82
CA HIS A 114 -13.24 16.19 8.91
C HIS A 114 -13.47 14.91 9.70
N PRO A 115 -14.58 14.82 10.46
CA PRO A 115 -14.88 13.65 11.28
C PRO A 115 -15.15 12.44 10.40
N LEU A 116 -14.58 11.30 10.79
CA LEU A 116 -14.80 10.02 10.12
C LEU A 116 -15.91 9.26 10.85
N ARG A 117 -16.93 8.81 10.10
CA ARG A 117 -18.02 8.00 10.68
C ARG A 117 -17.45 6.79 11.42
N THR A 118 -17.89 6.58 12.66
CA THR A 118 -17.37 5.48 13.50
C THR A 118 -17.71 4.12 12.92
N HIS A 119 -16.68 3.32 12.68
CA HIS A 119 -16.77 1.94 12.19
C HIS A 119 -15.52 1.17 12.60
N LEU A 120 -15.58 -0.14 12.52
CA LEU A 120 -14.40 -0.99 12.55
C LEU A 120 -13.99 -1.29 11.11
N HIS A 121 -12.78 -0.93 10.76
CA HIS A 121 -12.12 -1.39 9.55
C HIS A 121 -11.35 -2.67 9.87
N PHE A 122 -11.81 -3.80 9.34
CA PHE A 122 -11.23 -5.10 9.65
C PHE A 122 -10.70 -5.79 8.41
N GLY A 123 -9.39 -6.02 8.41
CA GLY A 123 -8.69 -6.72 7.35
C GLY A 123 -8.09 -8.04 7.82
N VAL A 124 -7.98 -9.00 6.91
CA VAL A 124 -7.22 -10.24 7.10
C VAL A 124 -6.32 -10.45 5.90
N ARG A 125 -5.06 -10.80 6.14
CA ARG A 125 -4.10 -11.00 5.06
C ARG A 125 -3.25 -12.24 5.29
N ALA A 126 -2.94 -12.97 4.21
CA ALA A 126 -2.03 -14.11 4.23
C ALA A 126 -0.59 -13.67 4.55
N GLY A 127 0.14 -14.50 5.27
CA GLY A 127 1.49 -14.19 5.76
C GLY A 127 1.48 -13.49 7.12
N GLN A 128 2.65 -13.04 7.59
CA GLN A 128 2.81 -12.28 8.81
C GLN A 128 3.04 -10.81 8.48
N ARG A 129 2.80 -9.90 9.43
CA ARG A 129 3.03 -8.47 9.21
C ARG A 129 4.45 -8.17 8.71
N ALA A 130 5.44 -8.88 9.24
CA ALA A 130 6.85 -8.70 8.88
C ALA A 130 7.19 -9.11 7.43
N ASP A 131 6.33 -9.88 6.77
CA ASP A 131 6.52 -10.29 5.38
C ASP A 131 6.24 -9.15 4.37
N TYR A 132 5.70 -8.04 4.86
CA TYR A 132 5.26 -6.93 4.04
C TYR A 132 5.98 -5.63 4.38
N PRO A 133 6.24 -4.76 3.39
CA PRO A 133 6.86 -3.46 3.62
C PRO A 133 5.96 -2.52 4.43
N GLY A 134 6.55 -1.47 4.98
CA GLY A 134 5.84 -0.40 5.68
C GLY A 134 5.18 0.62 4.75
N ASP A 135 5.53 0.64 3.46
CA ASP A 135 5.08 1.62 2.48
C ASP A 135 4.74 0.98 1.12
N GLY A 136 4.24 1.79 0.19
CA GLY A 136 3.90 1.35 -1.15
C GLY A 136 2.59 0.54 -1.24
N PRO A 137 2.30 -0.02 -2.44
CA PRO A 137 1.04 -0.71 -2.70
C PRO A 137 0.92 -2.06 -1.96
N TRP A 138 2.05 -2.61 -1.49
CA TRP A 138 2.13 -3.89 -0.77
C TRP A 138 2.27 -3.71 0.75
N ARG A 139 2.11 -2.47 1.24
CA ARG A 139 2.27 -2.14 2.67
C ARG A 139 1.36 -2.99 3.55
N TRP A 140 1.86 -3.36 4.75
CA TRP A 140 1.11 -4.20 5.69
C TRP A 140 -0.15 -3.52 6.26
N GLN A 141 -0.20 -2.18 6.30
CA GLN A 141 -1.32 -1.39 6.82
C GLN A 141 -2.26 -0.86 5.71
N ALA A 142 -2.40 -1.57 4.60
CA ALA A 142 -3.22 -1.07 3.51
C ALA A 142 -4.72 -1.19 3.81
N GLY A 143 -5.47 -0.08 3.78
CA GLY A 143 -6.93 -0.06 3.83
C GLY A 143 -7.55 -0.03 2.43
N TRP A 144 -6.97 0.80 1.55
CA TRP A 144 -7.37 0.93 0.15
C TRP A 144 -6.14 0.77 -0.74
N ILE A 145 -6.28 -0.02 -1.79
CA ILE A 145 -5.19 -0.38 -2.70
C ILE A 145 -5.64 -0.40 -4.16
N LYS A 146 -4.73 -0.09 -5.08
CA LYS A 146 -5.01 -0.13 -6.52
C LYS A 146 -5.21 -1.53 -7.08
N PRO A 147 -4.36 -2.54 -6.77
CA PRO A 147 -4.57 -3.90 -7.24
C PRO A 147 -5.81 -4.52 -6.59
N CYS A 148 -6.32 -5.61 -7.19
CA CYS A 148 -7.33 -6.42 -6.54
C CYS A 148 -6.79 -6.96 -5.20
N PRO A 149 -7.50 -6.82 -4.08
CA PRO A 149 -7.00 -7.20 -2.77
C PRO A 149 -6.53 -8.65 -2.69
N GLN A 150 -7.22 -9.58 -3.32
CA GLN A 150 -6.88 -10.99 -3.36
C GLN A 150 -5.52 -11.24 -4.04
N ASP A 151 -5.20 -10.49 -5.10
CA ASP A 151 -3.93 -10.65 -5.83
C ASP A 151 -2.70 -10.30 -5.00
N VAL A 152 -2.92 -9.55 -3.91
CA VAL A 152 -1.85 -9.12 -2.99
C VAL A 152 -2.02 -9.74 -1.59
N GLY A 153 -2.77 -10.82 -1.50
CA GLY A 153 -2.88 -11.66 -0.32
C GLY A 153 -3.92 -11.23 0.71
N TRP A 154 -4.73 -10.19 0.46
CA TRP A 154 -5.86 -9.88 1.32
C TRP A 154 -6.98 -10.87 1.12
N LEU A 155 -7.61 -11.26 2.20
CA LEU A 155 -8.68 -12.25 2.27
C LEU A 155 -9.97 -11.57 2.68
N GLN A 156 -11.11 -12.10 2.25
CA GLN A 156 -12.40 -11.59 2.71
C GLN A 156 -12.62 -12.01 4.17
N PRO A 157 -12.63 -11.04 5.13
CA PRO A 157 -12.64 -11.35 6.55
C PRO A 157 -13.82 -12.21 7.00
N SER A 158 -15.03 -11.93 6.51
CA SER A 158 -16.23 -12.70 6.84
C SER A 158 -16.13 -14.17 6.43
N LEU A 159 -15.51 -14.47 5.30
CA LEU A 159 -15.29 -15.86 4.86
C LEU A 159 -14.27 -16.58 5.74
N VAL A 160 -13.16 -15.89 6.11
CA VAL A 160 -12.15 -16.46 7.01
C VAL A 160 -12.76 -16.80 8.37
N ILE A 161 -13.64 -15.95 8.91
CA ILE A 161 -14.25 -16.16 10.21
C ILE A 161 -15.36 -17.24 10.17
N THR A 162 -16.17 -17.26 9.11
CA THR A 162 -17.35 -18.15 9.04
C THR A 162 -17.02 -19.54 8.55
N ASN A 163 -16.09 -19.71 7.63
CA ASN A 163 -15.77 -21.00 7.07
C ASN A 163 -14.93 -21.88 8.00
N GLN A 164 -14.28 -21.30 9.00
CA GLN A 164 -13.36 -22.01 9.93
C GLN A 164 -12.27 -22.86 9.24
N GLU A 165 -12.25 -22.87 7.93
CA GLU A 165 -11.28 -23.58 7.09
C GLU A 165 -10.10 -22.66 6.77
N ILE A 166 -9.21 -22.53 7.73
CA ILE A 166 -7.86 -22.16 7.42
C ILE A 166 -7.22 -23.42 6.84
N PRO A 167 -6.73 -23.42 5.59
CA PRO A 167 -6.11 -24.60 4.99
C PRO A 167 -5.04 -25.16 5.93
N ALA A 168 -5.00 -26.49 6.11
CA ALA A 168 -3.94 -27.12 6.86
C ALA A 168 -2.58 -26.74 6.24
N GLY A 169 -1.77 -25.97 6.95
CA GLY A 169 -0.52 -25.37 6.42
C GLY A 169 -0.58 -23.87 6.17
N GLY A 170 -1.71 -23.23 6.49
CA GLY A 170 -1.91 -21.79 6.31
C GLY A 170 -2.08 -21.38 4.84
N PHE A 171 -2.30 -20.08 4.62
CA PHE A 171 -2.29 -19.52 3.28
C PHE A 171 -0.85 -19.35 2.78
N PRO A 172 -0.54 -19.61 1.50
CA PRO A 172 0.78 -19.32 0.97
C PRO A 172 1.07 -17.83 1.15
N GLY A 173 2.11 -17.52 1.91
CA GLY A 173 2.57 -16.14 2.08
C GLY A 173 3.02 -15.54 0.74
N PRO A 174 3.31 -14.23 0.71
CA PRO A 174 3.62 -13.48 -0.51
C PRO A 174 4.96 -13.85 -1.18
N ALA A 175 5.64 -14.91 -0.74
CA ALA A 175 6.98 -15.26 -1.21
C ALA A 175 7.07 -15.38 -2.75
N GLY A 176 6.01 -15.84 -3.42
CA GLY A 176 5.94 -15.84 -4.88
C GLY A 176 5.73 -14.45 -5.49
N GLY A 177 4.93 -13.61 -4.83
CA GLY A 177 4.61 -12.27 -5.31
C GLY A 177 5.79 -11.29 -5.22
N PHE A 178 6.57 -11.37 -4.13
CA PHE A 178 7.75 -10.51 -3.96
C PHE A 178 8.84 -10.80 -5.00
N LEU A 179 9.16 -12.08 -5.21
CA LEU A 179 10.16 -12.47 -6.23
C LEU A 179 9.66 -12.17 -7.65
N ALA A 180 8.40 -12.49 -7.97
CA ALA A 180 7.82 -12.19 -9.28
C ALA A 180 7.82 -10.69 -9.57
N ARG A 181 7.51 -9.85 -8.58
CA ARG A 181 7.56 -8.40 -8.70
C ARG A 181 8.98 -7.90 -8.96
N TRP A 182 9.99 -8.41 -8.24
CA TRP A 182 11.39 -8.05 -8.46
C TRP A 182 11.84 -8.33 -9.90
N TRP A 183 11.46 -9.49 -10.46
CA TRP A 183 11.77 -9.83 -11.86
C TRP A 183 11.05 -8.88 -12.83
N ILE A 184 9.80 -8.53 -12.56
CA ILE A 184 9.04 -7.59 -13.39
C ILE A 184 9.67 -6.19 -13.32
N GLU A 185 9.99 -5.70 -12.13
CA GLU A 185 10.67 -4.41 -11.95
C GLU A 185 12.04 -4.38 -12.66
N LEU A 186 12.84 -5.43 -12.52
CA LEU A 186 14.13 -5.55 -13.20
C LEU A 186 13.97 -5.63 -14.72
N LEU A 187 12.98 -6.37 -15.21
CA LEU A 187 12.74 -6.51 -16.65
C LEU A 187 12.31 -5.17 -17.26
N PHE A 188 11.26 -4.55 -16.75
CA PHE A 188 10.73 -3.31 -17.34
C PHE A 188 11.62 -2.11 -17.05
N GLY A 189 12.07 -1.92 -15.81
CA GLY A 189 13.00 -0.86 -15.46
C GLY A 189 14.33 -1.00 -16.21
N GLY A 190 14.85 -2.23 -16.33
CA GLY A 190 16.04 -2.55 -17.08
C GLY A 190 15.90 -2.25 -18.58
N LEU A 191 14.76 -2.58 -19.20
CA LEU A 191 14.47 -2.24 -20.61
C LEU A 191 14.45 -0.72 -20.84
N TYR A 192 13.83 0.04 -19.95
CA TYR A 192 13.82 1.52 -20.04
C TYR A 192 15.22 2.10 -19.89
N LEU A 193 16.02 1.62 -18.93
CA LEU A 193 17.40 2.08 -18.73
C LEU A 193 18.28 1.70 -19.91
N PHE A 194 18.16 0.48 -20.45
CA PHE A 194 18.89 0.05 -21.63
C PHE A 194 18.53 0.88 -22.87
N GLY A 195 17.24 1.12 -23.11
CA GLY A 195 16.76 2.03 -24.16
C GLY A 195 17.33 3.44 -23.99
N GLY A 196 17.39 3.96 -22.75
CA GLY A 196 18.02 5.22 -22.42
C GLY A 196 19.50 5.27 -22.78
N LEU A 197 20.24 4.24 -22.42
CA LEU A 197 21.67 4.12 -22.76
C LEU A 197 21.92 4.06 -24.27
N CYS A 198 21.14 3.26 -25.00
CA CYS A 198 21.21 3.19 -26.47
C CYS A 198 20.91 4.55 -27.11
N THR A 199 19.88 5.25 -26.63
CA THR A 199 19.52 6.59 -27.12
C THR A 199 20.61 7.61 -26.81
N LEU A 200 21.23 7.55 -25.64
CA LEU A 200 22.34 8.40 -25.26
C LEU A 200 23.52 8.21 -26.21
N VAL A 201 23.94 6.95 -26.45
CA VAL A 201 25.04 6.63 -27.38
C VAL A 201 24.71 7.09 -28.81
N PHE A 202 23.48 6.86 -29.28
CA PHE A 202 23.05 7.30 -30.60
C PHE A 202 23.08 8.83 -30.73
N ALA A 203 22.50 9.53 -29.77
CA ALA A 203 22.42 10.99 -29.78
C ALA A 203 23.81 11.64 -29.72
N ILE A 204 24.75 11.00 -28.98
CA ILE A 204 26.15 11.44 -28.92
C ILE A 204 26.85 11.24 -30.26
N LYS A 205 26.75 10.03 -30.85
CA LYS A 205 27.43 9.67 -32.11
C LYS A 205 26.89 10.43 -33.33
N LYS A 206 25.57 10.68 -33.35
CA LYS A 206 24.88 11.36 -34.47
C LYS A 206 24.70 12.86 -34.23
N ASP A 207 25.19 13.36 -33.10
CA ASP A 207 25.05 14.77 -32.70
C ASP A 207 23.60 15.29 -32.80
N LYS A 208 22.68 14.59 -32.15
CA LYS A 208 21.24 14.90 -32.12
C LYS A 208 20.76 15.20 -30.67
N PRO A 209 21.13 16.37 -30.10
CA PRO A 209 20.82 16.69 -28.70
C PRO A 209 19.32 16.72 -28.39
N PHE A 210 18.49 17.04 -29.38
CA PHE A 210 17.02 17.05 -29.23
C PHE A 210 16.47 15.67 -28.85
N VAL A 211 17.06 14.59 -29.34
CA VAL A 211 16.66 13.21 -29.01
C VAL A 211 16.86 12.90 -27.53
N LEU A 212 17.91 13.49 -26.90
CA LEU A 212 18.16 13.36 -25.45
C LEU A 212 17.06 13.99 -24.62
N VAL A 213 16.61 15.19 -25.02
CA VAL A 213 15.54 15.90 -24.32
C VAL A 213 14.23 15.14 -24.40
N LEU A 214 13.87 14.65 -25.58
CA LEU A 214 12.64 13.87 -25.79
C LEU A 214 12.64 12.58 -24.98
N TYR A 215 13.73 11.80 -25.05
CA TYR A 215 13.80 10.55 -24.32
C TYR A 215 13.89 10.78 -22.80
N GLY A 216 14.58 11.83 -22.37
CA GLY A 216 14.58 12.26 -20.97
C GLY A 216 13.17 12.56 -20.45
N GLY A 217 12.34 13.24 -21.24
CA GLY A 217 10.93 13.48 -20.93
C GLY A 217 10.13 12.18 -20.79
N MET A 218 10.34 11.22 -21.69
CA MET A 218 9.71 9.89 -21.60
C MET A 218 10.13 9.13 -20.34
N LEU A 219 11.41 9.19 -19.97
CA LEU A 219 11.90 8.55 -18.74
C LEU A 219 11.34 9.23 -17.48
N LEU A 220 11.15 10.56 -17.49
CA LEU A 220 10.48 11.26 -16.39
C LEU A 220 9.04 10.79 -16.22
N ALA A 221 8.29 10.69 -17.31
CA ALA A 221 6.90 10.22 -17.29
C ALA A 221 6.80 8.77 -16.80
N ALA A 222 7.68 7.89 -17.31
CA ALA A 222 7.77 6.50 -16.85
C ALA A 222 8.18 6.41 -15.38
N GLY A 223 9.18 7.17 -14.95
CA GLY A 223 9.61 7.24 -13.56
C GLY A 223 8.49 7.69 -12.62
N TRP A 224 7.71 8.69 -13.02
CA TRP A 224 6.54 9.14 -12.27
C TRP A 224 5.46 8.06 -12.17
N TYR A 225 5.12 7.41 -13.29
CA TYR A 225 4.15 6.32 -13.31
C TYR A 225 4.56 5.17 -12.38
N PHE A 226 5.80 4.68 -12.50
CA PHE A 226 6.31 3.61 -11.65
C PHE A 226 6.49 4.04 -10.19
N HIS A 227 6.83 5.30 -9.93
CA HIS A 227 6.92 5.83 -8.57
C HIS A 227 5.56 5.83 -7.87
N SER A 228 4.49 6.22 -8.59
CA SER A 228 3.12 6.19 -8.05
C SER A 228 2.69 4.77 -7.64
N ASP A 229 3.27 3.75 -8.25
CA ASP A 229 3.02 2.34 -7.94
C ASP A 229 4.05 1.74 -6.95
N GLY A 230 4.94 2.58 -6.38
CA GLY A 230 5.92 2.18 -5.37
C GLY A 230 7.10 1.36 -5.91
N TRP A 231 7.43 1.49 -7.20
CA TRP A 231 8.56 0.79 -7.82
C TRP A 231 9.90 1.46 -7.48
N ARG A 232 10.84 0.71 -6.93
CA ARG A 232 12.17 1.22 -6.54
C ARG A 232 13.00 1.67 -7.74
N MET A 233 12.82 1.04 -8.90
CA MET A 233 13.50 1.41 -10.15
C MET A 233 13.10 2.80 -10.66
N SER A 234 12.02 3.41 -10.17
CA SER A 234 11.61 4.77 -10.53
C SER A 234 12.71 5.80 -10.26
N TYR A 235 13.45 5.67 -9.17
CA TYR A 235 14.57 6.56 -8.86
C TYR A 235 15.70 6.51 -9.88
N ALA A 236 16.01 5.32 -10.40
CA ALA A 236 17.00 5.15 -11.47
C ALA A 236 16.53 5.79 -12.79
N LEU A 237 15.23 5.68 -13.10
CA LEU A 237 14.62 6.34 -14.27
C LEU A 237 14.68 7.86 -14.15
N PHE A 238 14.39 8.42 -12.97
CA PHE A 238 14.52 9.87 -12.72
C PHE A 238 15.97 10.36 -12.87
N ALA A 239 16.94 9.63 -12.29
CA ALA A 239 18.34 9.98 -12.41
C ALA A 239 18.82 10.00 -13.88
N MET A 240 18.45 8.97 -14.65
CA MET A 240 18.77 8.88 -16.09
C MET A 240 18.09 10.01 -16.87
N ALA A 241 16.84 10.33 -16.58
CA ALA A 241 16.09 11.40 -17.23
C ALA A 241 16.75 12.77 -17.02
N ILE A 242 17.16 13.07 -15.80
CA ILE A 242 17.85 14.32 -15.45
C ILE A 242 19.20 14.41 -16.19
N LEU A 243 19.97 13.32 -16.20
CA LEU A 243 21.26 13.26 -16.91
C LEU A 243 21.09 13.54 -18.41
N MET A 244 20.11 12.89 -19.06
CA MET A 244 19.86 13.06 -20.49
C MET A 244 19.40 14.48 -20.82
N ALA A 245 18.49 15.03 -20.00
CA ALA A 245 18.04 16.42 -20.20
C ALA A 245 19.20 17.41 -20.05
N ALA A 246 20.03 17.28 -19.02
CA ALA A 246 21.19 18.15 -18.80
C ALA A 246 22.20 18.06 -19.95
N LEU A 247 22.53 16.85 -20.43
CA LEU A 247 23.41 16.68 -21.58
C LEU A 247 22.82 17.23 -22.87
N GLY A 248 21.52 17.06 -23.08
CA GLY A 248 20.82 17.63 -24.24
C GLY A 248 20.88 19.15 -24.27
N VAL A 249 20.58 19.81 -23.14
CA VAL A 249 20.65 21.26 -22.98
C VAL A 249 22.08 21.77 -23.16
N TYR A 250 23.05 21.14 -22.49
CA TYR A 250 24.47 21.52 -22.59
C TYR A 250 24.97 21.51 -24.04
N ARG A 251 24.67 20.40 -24.77
CA ARG A 251 25.10 20.29 -26.17
C ARG A 251 24.39 21.26 -27.10
N THR A 252 23.14 21.60 -26.82
CA THR A 252 22.39 22.60 -27.56
C THR A 252 23.01 23.96 -27.38
N ILE A 253 23.30 24.37 -26.13
CA ILE A 253 23.95 25.65 -25.83
C ILE A 253 25.33 25.73 -26.49
N ARG A 254 26.14 24.70 -26.38
CA ARG A 254 27.46 24.63 -27.00
C ARG A 254 27.42 24.85 -28.51
N ARG A 255 26.45 24.22 -29.21
CA ARG A 255 26.25 24.43 -30.66
C ARG A 255 25.95 25.89 -31.01
N PHE A 256 25.06 26.55 -30.25
CA PHE A 256 24.77 27.96 -30.46
C PHE A 256 26.02 28.84 -30.26
N SER A 257 26.82 28.53 -29.25
CA SER A 257 28.08 29.23 -29.00
C SER A 257 29.12 29.03 -30.11
N GLU A 258 29.19 27.83 -30.71
CA GLU A 258 30.13 27.51 -31.80
C GLU A 258 29.63 28.00 -33.18
N SER A 259 28.33 28.26 -33.34
CA SER A 259 27.75 28.82 -34.58
C SER A 259 27.80 30.35 -34.70
N GLY A 260 28.24 31.01 -33.63
CA GLY A 260 28.40 32.48 -33.69
C GLY A 260 27.10 33.29 -33.69
N LEU A 261 25.97 32.66 -33.30
CA LEU A 261 24.66 33.28 -33.07
C LEU A 261 24.47 33.63 -31.61
#